data_50f6d597890edd7bcb3e8cbae562c392
#
_entry.id   50f6d597890edd7bcb3e8cbae562c392
#
_cell.length_a   1.000
_cell.length_b   1.000
_cell.length_c   1.000
_cell.angle_alpha   90.00
_cell.angle_beta   90.00
_cell.angle_gamma   90.00
#
_symmetry.space_group_name_H-M   'P 1'
#
loop_
_entity.id
_entity.type
_entity.pdbx_description
1 polymer ?
#
loop_
_entity_poly.entity_id
_entity_poly.type
_entity_poly.pdbx_seq_one_letter_code
_entity_poly.pdbx_strand_id
1 'polypeptide(L)'
;MKLKSLELYTYFIIWISANIYSLYKLFEAQSDILRNNQDIHTLTDLQDGWRFTGRFKDVSDIEWSSWKYFLQTSWVYLIFQYIVSEFLRNTFSSILKYWYIVSSVVFVTIFMGYKQMIIIFTQPVIYAMILFIGGKKLSIWITSILLLFSYNSLKYKYYFWSFLDYKDMQDEEVYLILFSVAWIELRCISYCLDFVERKDGKSLKLDEIINMFSYILYLPLLYMGPIILYEEFENSFVTRRENLPSRIRRFICDMFFFQLYSLILDYVFHYIYFFAMQSNMELIRKLPTIALCGGGLFMGLEFHMKYVISYGTAGAFARLDNMDPPPTPRCIARIHVYSQMWRHFDVGLYRFLVKYIYKPSYSVLSQYCNLPRFAYKLIASLATFLFIFVWHGTVWHILIWSVLNYSGITLEHIGKCISRQKIYINFKKNILKSDAAETRFIAILCTPLLALSAISNFYLFAGSEVGNLFFECLSHPSLLSSCILGVSLYSCCQVSMALEHIPSRGSSKKDLGFRNVST
;
A
#
# COMPACT_ATOMS: atom_id res chain seq x y z
N MET A 1 -10.53 -3.15 -30.12
CA MET A 1 -9.59 -3.55 -31.21
C MET A 1 -8.20 -3.09 -30.83
N LYS A 2 -7.19 -3.96 -30.93
CA LYS A 2 -5.82 -3.67 -30.48
C LYS A 2 -5.15 -2.68 -31.43
N LEU A 3 -4.33 -1.76 -30.89
CA LEU A 3 -3.37 -0.99 -31.69
C LEU A 3 -2.53 -1.94 -32.57
N LYS A 4 -2.01 -1.44 -33.70
CA LYS A 4 -1.08 -2.24 -34.51
C LYS A 4 0.11 -2.63 -33.63
N SER A 5 0.60 -3.85 -33.73
CA SER A 5 1.71 -4.34 -32.89
C SER A 5 2.96 -3.46 -32.99
N LEU A 6 3.29 -2.99 -34.19
CA LEU A 6 4.43 -2.08 -34.41
C LEU A 6 4.29 -0.76 -33.63
N GLU A 7 3.09 -0.16 -33.64
CA GLU A 7 2.82 1.08 -32.91
C GLU A 7 2.99 0.88 -31.38
N LEU A 8 2.48 -0.24 -30.86
CA LEU A 8 2.63 -0.57 -29.46
C LEU A 8 4.09 -0.80 -29.07
N TYR A 9 4.88 -1.47 -29.92
CA TYR A 9 6.33 -1.63 -29.71
C TYR A 9 7.06 -0.27 -29.72
N THR A 10 6.67 0.66 -30.57
CA THR A 10 7.25 2.01 -30.57
C THR A 10 6.98 2.72 -29.25
N TYR A 11 5.75 2.69 -28.73
CA TYR A 11 5.46 3.29 -27.42
C TYR A 11 6.21 2.60 -26.29
N PHE A 12 6.35 1.28 -26.33
CA PHE A 12 7.11 0.53 -25.33
C PHE A 12 8.59 0.94 -25.34
N ILE A 13 9.20 1.07 -26.53
CA ILE A 13 10.61 1.50 -26.65
C ILE A 13 10.78 2.92 -26.13
N ILE A 14 9.91 3.86 -26.52
CA ILE A 14 9.98 5.26 -26.05
C ILE A 14 9.87 5.30 -24.51
N TRP A 15 8.89 4.61 -23.94
CA TRP A 15 8.67 4.58 -22.50
C TRP A 15 9.86 3.98 -21.75
N ILE A 16 10.37 2.82 -22.16
CA ILE A 16 11.52 2.16 -21.52
C ILE A 16 12.78 3.02 -21.64
N SER A 17 13.04 3.58 -22.83
CA SER A 17 14.21 4.45 -23.05
C SER A 17 14.16 5.71 -22.20
N ALA A 18 12.98 6.33 -22.05
CA ALA A 18 12.80 7.50 -21.19
C ALA A 18 13.05 7.17 -19.71
N ASN A 19 12.57 6.02 -19.24
CA ASN A 19 12.79 5.58 -17.86
C ASN A 19 14.28 5.29 -17.59
N ILE A 20 14.94 4.54 -18.46
CA ILE A 20 16.39 4.24 -18.32
C ILE A 20 17.20 5.54 -18.39
N TYR A 21 16.88 6.43 -19.31
CA TYR A 21 17.59 7.70 -19.47
C TYR A 21 17.42 8.61 -18.24
N SER A 22 16.22 8.70 -17.67
CA SER A 22 15.98 9.52 -16.48
C SER A 22 16.71 8.99 -15.24
N LEU A 23 16.76 7.67 -15.05
CA LEU A 23 17.52 7.04 -13.97
C LEU A 23 19.04 7.20 -14.17
N TYR A 24 19.52 7.08 -15.41
CA TYR A 24 20.92 7.35 -15.72
C TYR A 24 21.30 8.81 -15.42
N LYS A 25 20.44 9.77 -15.82
CA LYS A 25 20.67 11.19 -15.53
C LYS A 25 20.60 11.52 -14.05
N LEU A 26 19.77 10.81 -13.28
CA LEU A 26 19.80 10.91 -11.83
C LEU A 26 21.14 10.43 -11.25
N PHE A 27 21.60 9.25 -11.68
CA PHE A 27 22.87 8.69 -11.22
C PHE A 27 24.06 9.61 -11.57
N GLU A 28 24.10 10.15 -12.79
CA GLU A 28 25.12 11.09 -13.24
C GLU A 28 25.11 12.39 -12.41
N ALA A 29 23.95 13.06 -12.32
CA ALA A 29 23.82 14.35 -11.65
C ALA A 29 24.09 14.25 -10.14
N GLN A 30 23.59 13.22 -9.44
CA GLN A 30 23.90 13.02 -8.02
C GLN A 30 25.40 12.76 -7.80
N SER A 31 26.04 11.98 -8.70
CA SER A 31 27.47 11.70 -8.59
C SER A 31 28.32 12.97 -8.75
N ASP A 32 27.92 13.86 -9.64
CA ASP A 32 28.59 15.15 -9.84
C ASP A 32 28.40 16.09 -8.65
N ILE A 33 27.18 16.18 -8.10
CA ILE A 33 26.85 16.98 -6.93
C ILE A 33 27.68 16.51 -5.72
N LEU A 34 27.67 15.21 -5.44
CA LEU A 34 28.36 14.65 -4.28
C LEU A 34 29.90 14.71 -4.41
N ARG A 35 30.44 14.64 -5.63
CA ARG A 35 31.87 14.75 -5.87
C ARG A 35 32.38 16.18 -5.72
N ASN A 36 31.64 17.17 -6.22
CA ASN A 36 32.09 18.56 -6.29
C ASN A 36 31.97 19.31 -4.96
N ASN A 37 31.08 18.90 -4.07
CA ASN A 37 30.70 19.68 -2.89
C ASN A 37 31.23 19.12 -1.55
N GLN A 38 31.97 18.01 -1.55
CA GLN A 38 32.25 17.25 -0.30
C GLN A 38 30.98 16.93 0.52
N ASP A 39 29.81 17.06 -0.09
CA ASP A 39 28.50 17.01 0.56
C ASP A 39 28.09 15.57 0.97
N ILE A 40 28.85 14.56 0.56
CA ILE A 40 28.59 13.17 0.95
C ILE A 40 28.63 12.99 2.49
N HIS A 41 29.49 13.79 3.18
CA HIS A 41 29.59 13.77 4.65
C HIS A 41 28.47 14.56 5.34
N THR A 42 27.67 15.31 4.58
CA THR A 42 26.49 16.01 5.12
C THR A 42 25.24 15.14 5.10
N LEU A 43 25.27 14.01 4.38
CA LEU A 43 24.19 13.05 4.34
C LEU A 43 24.34 12.07 5.50
N THR A 44 23.51 12.26 6.53
CA THR A 44 23.57 11.49 7.79
C THR A 44 23.17 10.02 7.64
N ASP A 45 22.41 9.70 6.58
CA ASP A 45 21.77 8.39 6.41
C ASP A 45 22.46 7.52 5.34
N LEU A 46 23.78 7.73 5.19
CA LEU A 46 24.65 6.87 4.40
C LEU A 46 25.48 5.99 5.33
N GLN A 47 25.48 4.70 5.06
CA GLN A 47 26.32 3.72 5.78
C GLN A 47 27.32 3.08 4.82
N ASP A 48 28.36 2.46 5.37
CA ASP A 48 29.27 1.63 4.59
C ASP A 48 28.52 0.53 3.87
N GLY A 49 28.62 0.50 2.56
CA GLY A 49 27.94 -0.50 1.75
C GLY A 49 28.71 -1.82 1.66
N TRP A 50 28.30 -2.66 0.74
CA TRP A 50 28.96 -3.95 0.52
C TRP A 50 30.40 -3.73 0.04
N ARG A 51 31.34 -4.48 0.63
CA ARG A 51 32.79 -4.34 0.35
C ARG A 51 33.14 -4.42 -1.14
N PHE A 52 32.44 -5.27 -1.91
CA PHE A 52 32.72 -5.45 -3.33
C PHE A 52 32.21 -4.29 -4.20
N THR A 53 31.28 -3.46 -3.70
CA THR A 53 30.81 -2.27 -4.43
C THR A 53 31.75 -1.07 -4.25
N GLY A 54 32.47 -1.00 -3.10
CA GLY A 54 33.31 0.15 -2.72
C GLY A 54 32.52 1.45 -2.58
N ARG A 55 31.20 1.38 -2.32
CA ARG A 55 30.29 2.51 -2.26
C ARG A 55 29.55 2.54 -0.94
N PHE A 56 29.09 3.73 -0.55
CA PHE A 56 28.11 3.88 0.51
C PHE A 56 26.75 3.28 0.08
N LYS A 57 25.91 3.01 1.06
CA LYS A 57 24.54 2.55 0.90
C LYS A 57 23.59 3.56 1.51
N ASP A 58 22.57 3.95 0.76
CA ASP A 58 21.45 4.75 1.26
C ASP A 58 20.56 3.87 2.19
N VAL A 59 20.41 4.31 3.45
CA VAL A 59 19.59 3.63 4.47
C VAL A 59 18.49 4.53 5.01
N SER A 60 18.19 5.62 4.32
CA SER A 60 17.22 6.64 4.75
C SER A 60 15.78 6.15 4.75
N ASP A 61 15.46 5.07 4.02
CA ASP A 61 14.11 4.51 4.06
C ASP A 61 13.91 3.67 5.32
N ILE A 62 13.34 4.30 6.35
CA ILE A 62 13.08 3.66 7.65
C ILE A 62 12.09 2.49 7.53
N GLU A 63 11.13 2.54 6.59
CA GLU A 63 10.18 1.46 6.37
C GLU A 63 10.86 0.21 5.84
N TRP A 64 11.78 0.38 4.88
CA TRP A 64 12.59 -0.71 4.35
C TRP A 64 13.54 -1.29 5.40
N SER A 65 14.23 -0.44 6.16
CA SER A 65 15.11 -0.84 7.25
C SER A 65 14.35 -1.60 8.33
N SER A 66 13.17 -1.12 8.74
CA SER A 66 12.32 -1.78 9.73
C SER A 66 11.83 -3.15 9.27
N TRP A 67 11.44 -3.29 8.00
CA TRP A 67 11.04 -4.59 7.46
C TRP A 67 12.19 -5.58 7.46
N LYS A 68 13.39 -5.15 7.06
CA LYS A 68 14.59 -6.00 7.09
C LYS A 68 14.94 -6.42 8.51
N TYR A 69 14.94 -5.47 9.45
CA TYR A 69 15.18 -5.73 10.86
C TYR A 69 14.19 -6.77 11.40
N PHE A 70 12.89 -6.60 11.13
CA PHE A 70 11.87 -7.56 11.52
C PHE A 70 12.13 -8.95 10.92
N LEU A 71 12.35 -9.05 9.62
CA LEU A 71 12.55 -10.35 8.99
C LEU A 71 13.81 -11.06 9.47
N GLN A 72 14.93 -10.34 9.60
CA GLN A 72 16.21 -10.90 10.05
C GLN A 72 16.14 -11.46 11.47
N THR A 73 15.39 -10.82 12.34
CA THR A 73 15.27 -11.23 13.73
C THR A 73 14.15 -12.25 13.97
N SER A 74 13.10 -12.26 13.13
CA SER A 74 11.87 -13.02 13.39
C SER A 74 11.71 -14.31 12.56
N TRP A 75 12.45 -14.48 11.45
CA TRP A 75 12.19 -15.59 10.51
C TRP A 75 12.23 -16.99 11.14
N VAL A 76 13.16 -17.24 12.09
CA VAL A 76 13.25 -18.50 12.82
C VAL A 76 11.99 -18.75 13.64
N TYR A 77 11.52 -17.70 14.33
CA TYR A 77 10.30 -17.79 15.13
C TYR A 77 9.05 -18.01 14.27
N LEU A 78 8.96 -17.37 13.12
CA LEU A 78 7.86 -17.56 12.17
C LEU A 78 7.81 -19.00 11.63
N ILE A 79 8.95 -19.60 11.33
CA ILE A 79 9.05 -21.02 10.95
C ILE A 79 8.61 -21.93 12.11
N PHE A 80 9.09 -21.66 13.33
CA PHE A 80 8.70 -22.40 14.53
C PHE A 80 7.20 -22.29 14.77
N GLN A 81 6.65 -21.10 14.73
CA GLN A 81 5.21 -20.88 14.87
C GLN A 81 4.42 -21.70 13.85
N TYR A 82 4.84 -21.71 12.60
CA TYR A 82 4.20 -22.50 11.54
C TYR A 82 4.27 -24.01 11.84
N ILE A 83 5.43 -24.53 12.24
CA ILE A 83 5.58 -25.99 12.54
C ILE A 83 4.59 -26.41 13.62
N VAL A 84 4.50 -25.64 14.71
CA VAL A 84 3.55 -25.91 15.79
C VAL A 84 2.10 -25.74 15.32
N SER A 85 1.81 -24.72 14.51
CA SER A 85 0.48 -24.52 13.93
C SER A 85 0.03 -25.69 13.06
N GLU A 86 0.92 -26.23 12.22
CA GLU A 86 0.61 -27.38 11.36
C GLU A 86 0.41 -28.66 12.18
N PHE A 87 1.22 -28.87 13.22
CA PHE A 87 1.05 -29.98 14.16
C PHE A 87 -0.30 -29.89 14.88
N LEU A 88 -0.63 -28.74 15.49
CA LEU A 88 -1.90 -28.54 16.21
C LEU A 88 -3.10 -28.66 15.27
N ARG A 89 -2.99 -28.16 14.06
CA ARG A 89 -4.06 -28.22 13.07
C ARG A 89 -4.42 -29.66 12.70
N ASN A 90 -3.46 -30.58 12.71
CA ASN A 90 -3.68 -31.97 12.38
C ASN A 90 -4.07 -32.84 13.58
N THR A 91 -3.69 -32.45 14.81
CA THR A 91 -3.91 -33.23 16.02
C THR A 91 -4.97 -32.65 16.95
N PHE A 92 -4.92 -31.32 17.19
CA PHE A 92 -5.73 -30.63 18.18
C PHE A 92 -6.25 -29.30 17.62
N SER A 93 -7.05 -29.33 16.56
CA SER A 93 -7.51 -28.13 15.84
C SER A 93 -8.25 -27.09 16.71
N SER A 94 -8.87 -27.52 17.81
CA SER A 94 -9.54 -26.64 18.79
C SER A 94 -8.57 -25.72 19.52
N ILE A 95 -7.30 -26.11 19.66
CA ILE A 95 -6.27 -25.33 20.38
C ILE A 95 -5.55 -24.35 19.45
N LEU A 96 -5.69 -24.48 18.14
CA LEU A 96 -4.94 -23.70 17.17
C LEU A 96 -5.10 -22.17 17.33
N LYS A 97 -6.33 -21.70 17.64
CA LYS A 97 -6.60 -20.26 17.85
C LYS A 97 -5.92 -19.73 19.12
N TYR A 98 -5.88 -20.53 20.17
CA TYR A 98 -5.13 -20.18 21.39
C TYR A 98 -3.62 -20.09 21.10
N TRP A 99 -3.11 -21.02 20.30
CA TRP A 99 -1.71 -20.97 19.87
C TRP A 99 -1.37 -19.68 19.14
N TYR A 100 -2.23 -19.21 18.22
CA TYR A 100 -2.00 -17.94 17.54
C TYR A 100 -1.91 -16.76 18.51
N ILE A 101 -2.74 -16.72 19.53
CA ILE A 101 -2.72 -15.68 20.57
C ILE A 101 -1.41 -15.79 21.38
N VAL A 102 -1.15 -16.95 21.97
CA VAL A 102 -0.02 -17.16 22.88
C VAL A 102 1.30 -16.94 22.14
N SER A 103 1.46 -17.52 20.95
CA SER A 103 2.69 -17.34 20.17
C SER A 103 2.94 -15.88 19.82
N SER A 104 1.92 -15.11 19.48
CA SER A 104 2.06 -13.69 19.16
C SER A 104 2.40 -12.86 20.40
N VAL A 105 1.74 -13.11 21.53
CA VAL A 105 2.06 -12.42 22.80
C VAL A 105 3.49 -12.70 23.23
N VAL A 106 3.92 -13.97 23.18
CA VAL A 106 5.29 -14.36 23.53
C VAL A 106 6.29 -13.69 22.58
N PHE A 107 6.03 -13.74 21.27
CA PHE A 107 6.92 -13.14 20.28
C PHE A 107 7.05 -11.62 20.50
N VAL A 108 5.95 -10.89 20.59
CA VAL A 108 5.98 -9.43 20.77
C VAL A 108 6.69 -9.07 22.08
N THR A 109 6.45 -9.82 23.15
CA THR A 109 7.11 -9.56 24.46
C THR A 109 8.61 -9.76 24.39
N ILE A 110 9.09 -10.80 23.69
CA ILE A 110 10.54 -11.11 23.57
C ILE A 110 11.19 -10.16 22.56
N PHE A 111 10.55 -9.91 21.42
CA PHE A 111 11.11 -9.14 20.30
C PHE A 111 11.08 -7.64 20.52
N MET A 112 9.96 -7.11 21.06
CA MET A 112 9.75 -5.67 21.21
C MET A 112 9.78 -5.22 22.68
N GLY A 113 9.53 -6.14 23.62
CA GLY A 113 9.42 -5.87 25.04
C GLY A 113 7.97 -5.85 25.56
N TYR A 114 7.82 -5.93 26.88
CA TYR A 114 6.50 -6.05 27.52
C TYR A 114 5.67 -4.77 27.44
N LYS A 115 6.28 -3.59 27.41
CA LYS A 115 5.56 -2.30 27.31
C LYS A 115 4.88 -2.17 25.93
N GLN A 116 5.58 -2.54 24.88
CA GLN A 116 5.08 -2.57 23.51
C GLN A 116 3.93 -3.59 23.37
N MET A 117 4.09 -4.76 24.00
CA MET A 117 3.02 -5.77 24.04
C MET A 117 1.76 -5.20 24.72
N ILE A 118 1.89 -4.46 25.83
CA ILE A 118 0.75 -3.82 26.49
C ILE A 118 0.03 -2.86 25.54
N ILE A 119 0.75 -2.03 24.80
CA ILE A 119 0.16 -1.07 23.84
C ILE A 119 -0.59 -1.82 22.73
N ILE A 120 0.05 -2.80 22.13
CA ILE A 120 -0.54 -3.62 21.06
C ILE A 120 -1.80 -4.33 21.56
N PHE A 121 -1.79 -4.80 22.80
CA PHE A 121 -2.91 -5.55 23.37
C PHE A 121 -4.05 -4.67 23.90
N THR A 122 -3.75 -3.44 24.30
CA THR A 122 -4.75 -2.49 24.84
C THR A 122 -5.87 -2.22 23.84
N GLN A 123 -5.51 -2.06 22.57
CA GLN A 123 -6.46 -1.73 21.52
C GLN A 123 -7.54 -2.82 21.30
N PRO A 124 -7.19 -4.11 21.08
CA PRO A 124 -8.18 -5.18 21.03
C PRO A 124 -9.02 -5.31 22.31
N VAL A 125 -8.43 -5.05 23.49
CA VAL A 125 -9.15 -5.08 24.76
C VAL A 125 -10.23 -4.00 24.82
N ILE A 126 -9.93 -2.77 24.41
CA ILE A 126 -10.92 -1.68 24.33
C ILE A 126 -12.10 -2.09 23.44
N TYR A 127 -11.82 -2.63 22.26
CA TYR A 127 -12.89 -3.10 21.35
C TYR A 127 -13.69 -4.28 21.91
N ALA A 128 -13.02 -5.22 22.58
CA ALA A 128 -13.70 -6.33 23.26
C ALA A 128 -14.64 -5.81 24.37
N MET A 129 -14.22 -4.83 25.17
CA MET A 129 -15.07 -4.20 26.18
C MET A 129 -16.30 -3.52 25.56
N ILE A 130 -16.14 -2.82 24.43
CA ILE A 130 -17.26 -2.20 23.71
C ILE A 130 -18.28 -3.26 23.28
N LEU A 131 -17.79 -4.36 22.70
CA LEU A 131 -18.70 -5.47 22.30
C LEU A 131 -19.36 -6.14 23.50
N PHE A 132 -18.65 -6.27 24.63
CA PHE A 132 -19.17 -6.86 25.85
C PHE A 132 -20.35 -6.06 26.43
N ILE A 133 -20.28 -4.73 26.41
CA ILE A 133 -21.39 -3.86 26.85
C ILE A 133 -22.50 -3.67 25.80
N GLY A 134 -22.48 -4.45 24.72
CA GLY A 134 -23.49 -4.41 23.66
C GLY A 134 -23.32 -3.24 22.68
N GLY A 135 -22.07 -2.86 22.40
CA GLY A 135 -21.73 -1.76 21.49
C GLY A 135 -22.34 -1.91 20.09
N LYS A 136 -22.79 -0.79 19.54
CA LYS A 136 -23.37 -0.69 18.19
C LYS A 136 -22.32 -0.21 17.18
N LYS A 137 -22.64 -0.29 15.87
CA LYS A 137 -21.75 0.19 14.79
C LYS A 137 -21.24 1.62 15.05
N LEU A 138 -22.07 2.51 15.59
CA LEU A 138 -21.68 3.90 15.90
C LEU A 138 -20.62 3.96 17.00
N SER A 139 -20.76 3.18 18.11
CA SER A 139 -19.76 3.17 19.18
C SER A 139 -18.40 2.65 18.69
N ILE A 140 -18.38 1.66 17.80
CA ILE A 140 -17.15 1.14 17.17
C ILE A 140 -16.46 2.26 16.37
N TRP A 141 -17.20 3.02 15.55
CA TRP A 141 -16.65 4.11 14.78
C TRP A 141 -16.17 5.29 15.63
N ILE A 142 -16.89 5.65 16.68
CA ILE A 142 -16.46 6.69 17.63
C ILE A 142 -15.15 6.28 18.29
N THR A 143 -15.06 5.04 18.77
CA THR A 143 -13.82 4.52 19.37
C THR A 143 -12.67 4.53 18.38
N SER A 144 -12.89 4.08 17.15
CA SER A 144 -11.88 4.09 16.10
C SER A 144 -11.34 5.50 15.85
N ILE A 145 -12.22 6.48 15.69
CA ILE A 145 -11.82 7.87 15.47
C ILE A 145 -11.01 8.41 16.65
N LEU A 146 -11.44 8.15 17.88
CA LEU A 146 -10.74 8.58 19.10
C LEU A 146 -9.35 7.92 19.22
N LEU A 147 -9.24 6.63 18.93
CA LEU A 147 -7.96 5.91 18.93
C LEU A 147 -7.03 6.44 17.84
N LEU A 148 -7.51 6.64 16.61
CA LEU A 148 -6.71 7.19 15.51
C LEU A 148 -6.19 8.59 15.82
N PHE A 149 -6.99 9.47 16.43
CA PHE A 149 -6.49 10.76 16.91
C PHE A 149 -5.46 10.63 18.04
N SER A 150 -5.65 9.66 18.95
CA SER A 150 -4.68 9.35 19.99
C SER A 150 -3.34 8.89 19.40
N TYR A 151 -3.36 8.02 18.36
CA TYR A 151 -2.14 7.55 17.67
C TYR A 151 -1.43 8.65 16.88
N ASN A 152 -2.18 9.58 16.31
CA ASN A 152 -1.59 10.76 15.69
C ASN A 152 -0.82 11.60 16.71
N SER A 153 -1.31 11.68 17.95
CA SER A 153 -0.60 12.33 19.07
C SER A 153 0.64 11.54 19.49
N LEU A 154 0.57 10.20 19.49
CA LEU A 154 1.71 9.30 19.74
C LEU A 154 2.82 9.52 18.70
N LYS A 155 2.46 9.62 17.42
CA LYS A 155 3.40 9.87 16.33
C LYS A 155 4.23 11.14 16.53
N TYR A 156 3.68 12.14 17.26
CA TYR A 156 4.33 13.41 17.54
C TYR A 156 4.90 13.54 18.97
N LYS A 157 5.14 12.44 19.67
CA LYS A 157 5.94 12.39 20.91
C LYS A 157 5.27 12.86 22.20
N TYR A 158 3.98 12.55 22.41
CA TYR A 158 3.34 12.84 23.69
C TYR A 158 3.32 11.65 24.67
N TYR A 159 2.47 11.68 25.67
CA TYR A 159 2.45 10.84 26.89
C TYR A 159 2.78 9.34 26.74
N PHE A 160 2.42 8.71 25.65
CA PHE A 160 2.65 7.29 25.44
C PHE A 160 4.13 6.96 25.17
N TRP A 161 4.89 7.88 24.56
CA TRP A 161 6.31 7.68 24.30
C TRP A 161 7.13 7.68 25.58
N SER A 162 6.71 8.43 26.63
CA SER A 162 7.34 8.37 27.95
C SER A 162 7.13 7.01 28.62
N PHE A 163 5.99 6.36 28.38
CA PHE A 163 5.74 5.01 28.87
C PHE A 163 6.61 3.96 28.16
N LEU A 164 6.92 4.16 26.89
CA LEU A 164 7.70 3.23 26.06
C LEU A 164 9.21 3.34 26.26
N ASP A 165 9.73 4.29 27.05
CA ASP A 165 11.16 4.61 27.15
C ASP A 165 11.77 4.88 25.75
N TYR A 166 11.08 5.69 24.96
CA TYR A 166 11.38 5.97 23.56
C TYR A 166 12.85 6.31 23.27
N LYS A 167 13.58 6.89 24.24
CA LYS A 167 14.99 7.28 24.07
C LYS A 167 15.94 6.08 23.89
N ASP A 168 15.52 4.90 24.36
CA ASP A 168 16.33 3.68 24.34
C ASP A 168 15.94 2.76 23.18
N MET A 169 14.93 3.14 22.36
CA MET A 169 14.43 2.35 21.23
C MET A 169 15.13 2.74 19.93
N GLN A 170 15.35 1.75 19.06
CA GLN A 170 15.78 1.99 17.69
C GLN A 170 14.62 2.56 16.85
N ASP A 171 14.93 3.35 15.83
CA ASP A 171 13.93 3.95 14.97
C ASP A 171 13.09 2.88 14.24
N GLU A 172 13.69 1.75 13.88
CA GLU A 172 13.01 0.60 13.29
C GLU A 172 11.96 -0.01 14.23
N GLU A 173 12.24 -0.11 15.52
CA GLU A 173 11.29 -0.62 16.51
C GLU A 173 10.11 0.33 16.67
N VAL A 174 10.37 1.62 16.75
CA VAL A 174 9.35 2.67 16.82
C VAL A 174 8.42 2.58 15.61
N TYR A 175 9.00 2.43 14.42
CA TYR A 175 8.23 2.32 13.18
C TYR A 175 7.35 1.06 13.18
N LEU A 176 7.90 -0.09 13.59
CA LEU A 176 7.15 -1.35 13.66
C LEU A 176 5.97 -1.29 14.64
N ILE A 177 6.11 -0.58 15.79
CA ILE A 177 5.00 -0.39 16.73
C ILE A 177 3.90 0.45 16.08
N LEU A 178 4.25 1.59 15.47
CA LEU A 178 3.28 2.45 14.81
C LEU A 178 2.53 1.71 13.69
N PHE A 179 3.26 0.92 12.92
CA PHE A 179 2.69 0.14 11.84
C PHE A 179 1.75 -0.95 12.36
N SER A 180 2.16 -1.71 13.38
CA SER A 180 1.33 -2.76 13.98
C SER A 180 0.04 -2.19 14.59
N VAL A 181 0.13 -1.07 15.29
CA VAL A 181 -1.04 -0.39 15.88
C VAL A 181 -2.03 0.05 14.78
N ALA A 182 -1.53 0.61 13.68
CA ALA A 182 -2.38 1.01 12.56
C ALA A 182 -3.10 -0.18 11.89
N TRP A 183 -2.40 -1.31 11.72
CA TRP A 183 -3.01 -2.54 11.17
C TRP A 183 -3.98 -3.21 12.14
N ILE A 184 -3.67 -3.23 13.43
CA ILE A 184 -4.56 -3.76 14.48
C ILE A 184 -5.87 -2.99 14.50
N GLU A 185 -5.83 -1.68 14.32
CA GLU A 185 -7.04 -0.85 14.23
C GLU A 185 -7.99 -1.34 13.14
N LEU A 186 -7.48 -1.54 11.93
CA LEU A 186 -8.29 -2.04 10.82
C LEU A 186 -8.87 -3.44 11.09
N ARG A 187 -8.09 -4.30 11.74
CA ARG A 187 -8.57 -5.65 12.11
C ARG A 187 -9.63 -5.60 13.20
N CYS A 188 -9.46 -4.73 14.20
CA CYS A 188 -10.48 -4.52 15.23
C CYS A 188 -11.80 -4.06 14.62
N ILE A 189 -11.77 -3.06 13.73
CA ILE A 189 -12.94 -2.58 13.01
C ILE A 189 -13.57 -3.72 12.19
N SER A 190 -12.77 -4.48 11.44
CA SER A 190 -13.24 -5.59 10.61
C SER A 190 -13.98 -6.63 11.45
N TYR A 191 -13.37 -7.08 12.57
CA TYR A 191 -14.01 -8.04 13.46
C TYR A 191 -15.30 -7.49 14.08
N CYS A 192 -15.22 -6.29 14.68
CA CYS A 192 -16.33 -5.73 15.45
C CYS A 192 -17.54 -5.42 14.59
N LEU A 193 -17.35 -4.88 13.39
CA LEU A 193 -18.46 -4.61 12.48
C LEU A 193 -19.10 -5.91 11.95
N ASP A 194 -18.30 -6.91 11.59
CA ASP A 194 -18.81 -8.23 11.18
C ASP A 194 -19.52 -8.95 12.35
N PHE A 195 -19.02 -8.79 13.58
CA PHE A 195 -19.66 -9.34 14.77
C PHE A 195 -21.04 -8.73 15.03
N VAL A 196 -21.13 -7.39 15.05
CA VAL A 196 -22.40 -6.69 15.27
C VAL A 196 -23.42 -7.01 14.17
N GLU A 197 -22.97 -7.18 12.92
CA GLU A 197 -23.84 -7.53 11.80
C GLU A 197 -24.41 -8.96 11.90
N ARG A 198 -23.61 -9.92 12.40
CA ARG A 198 -24.04 -11.33 12.56
C ARG A 198 -24.90 -11.60 13.79
N LYS A 199 -24.68 -10.87 14.87
CA LYS A 199 -25.21 -11.23 16.21
C LYS A 199 -26.37 -10.38 16.69
N ASP A 200 -26.69 -9.29 16.04
CA ASP A 200 -27.86 -8.42 16.31
C ASP A 200 -28.20 -8.27 17.81
N GLY A 201 -27.24 -7.76 18.60
CA GLY A 201 -27.40 -7.47 20.03
C GLY A 201 -27.11 -8.61 21.00
N LYS A 202 -26.56 -9.75 20.57
CA LYS A 202 -26.13 -10.83 21.50
C LYS A 202 -24.79 -10.49 22.15
N SER A 203 -24.67 -10.80 23.45
CA SER A 203 -23.43 -10.58 24.22
C SER A 203 -22.24 -11.39 23.70
N LEU A 204 -21.04 -10.83 23.88
CA LEU A 204 -19.78 -11.46 23.51
C LEU A 204 -19.50 -12.69 24.39
N LYS A 205 -19.32 -13.86 23.78
CA LYS A 205 -18.96 -15.12 24.45
C LYS A 205 -17.43 -15.32 24.43
N LEU A 206 -16.92 -16.19 25.30
CA LEU A 206 -15.50 -16.49 25.40
C LEU A 206 -14.89 -16.96 24.05
N ASP A 207 -15.59 -17.85 23.34
CA ASP A 207 -15.12 -18.34 22.02
C ASP A 207 -15.00 -17.21 20.99
N GLU A 208 -15.84 -16.19 21.10
CA GLU A 208 -15.80 -15.03 20.21
C GLU A 208 -14.63 -14.09 20.54
N ILE A 209 -14.30 -13.97 21.85
CA ILE A 209 -13.10 -13.26 22.30
C ILE A 209 -11.85 -13.97 21.74
N ILE A 210 -11.79 -15.30 21.84
CA ILE A 210 -10.68 -16.08 21.29
C ILE A 210 -10.58 -15.91 19.78
N ASN A 211 -11.70 -15.96 19.06
CA ASN A 211 -11.73 -15.70 17.62
C ASN A 211 -11.23 -14.31 17.28
N MET A 212 -11.66 -13.28 18.02
CA MET A 212 -11.23 -11.90 17.86
C MET A 212 -9.72 -11.76 18.02
N PHE A 213 -9.18 -12.21 19.14
CA PHE A 213 -7.75 -12.05 19.44
C PHE A 213 -6.86 -12.90 18.53
N SER A 214 -7.27 -14.13 18.17
CA SER A 214 -6.52 -14.97 17.23
C SER A 214 -6.41 -14.35 15.84
N TYR A 215 -7.44 -13.64 15.39
CA TYR A 215 -7.44 -12.91 14.12
C TYR A 215 -6.59 -11.64 14.21
N ILE A 216 -6.80 -10.82 15.24
CA ILE A 216 -6.14 -9.52 15.37
C ILE A 216 -4.64 -9.69 15.55
N LEU A 217 -4.22 -10.66 16.37
CA LEU A 217 -2.83 -10.92 16.70
C LEU A 217 -2.15 -11.95 15.79
N TYR A 218 -2.76 -12.35 14.68
CA TYR A 218 -2.15 -13.34 13.77
C TYR A 218 -0.78 -12.86 13.27
N LEU A 219 0.29 -13.46 13.81
CA LEU A 219 1.66 -12.95 13.72
C LEU A 219 2.20 -12.81 12.29
N PRO A 220 2.01 -13.77 11.36
CA PRO A 220 2.56 -13.63 10.01
C PRO A 220 2.15 -12.36 9.28
N LEU A 221 1.03 -11.76 9.65
CA LEU A 221 0.50 -10.53 9.06
C LEU A 221 0.44 -9.36 10.06
N LEU A 222 0.98 -9.50 11.26
CA LEU A 222 0.93 -8.47 12.30
C LEU A 222 1.79 -7.27 11.95
N TYR A 223 2.99 -7.53 11.42
CA TYR A 223 3.94 -6.53 10.98
C TYR A 223 4.05 -6.54 9.46
N MET A 224 3.77 -5.42 8.83
CA MET A 224 4.01 -5.20 7.39
C MET A 224 3.40 -6.24 6.42
N GLY A 225 2.33 -6.91 6.82
CA GLY A 225 1.58 -7.83 5.97
C GLY A 225 0.32 -7.20 5.38
N PRO A 226 -0.22 -7.74 4.28
CA PRO A 226 -1.50 -7.26 3.76
C PRO A 226 -2.62 -7.52 4.75
N ILE A 227 -3.61 -6.64 4.81
CA ILE A 227 -4.78 -6.86 5.65
C ILE A 227 -5.67 -7.97 5.06
N ILE A 228 -6.02 -8.96 5.89
CA ILE A 228 -7.07 -9.95 5.63
C ILE A 228 -8.32 -9.51 6.40
N LEU A 229 -9.50 -9.58 5.79
CA LEU A 229 -10.76 -9.33 6.49
C LEU A 229 -11.10 -10.51 7.41
N TYR A 230 -11.84 -10.25 8.48
CA TYR A 230 -12.20 -11.31 9.45
C TYR A 230 -12.93 -12.50 8.79
N GLU A 231 -13.85 -12.25 7.89
CA GLU A 231 -14.53 -13.28 7.13
C GLU A 231 -13.57 -14.16 6.30
N GLU A 232 -12.56 -13.56 5.70
CA GLU A 232 -11.53 -14.27 4.91
C GLU A 232 -10.65 -15.14 5.83
N PHE A 233 -10.30 -14.63 7.02
CA PHE A 233 -9.55 -15.37 8.04
C PHE A 233 -10.36 -16.57 8.56
N GLU A 234 -11.63 -16.39 8.92
CA GLU A 234 -12.49 -17.45 9.41
C GLU A 234 -12.71 -18.54 8.35
N ASN A 235 -12.95 -18.15 7.11
CA ASN A 235 -13.12 -19.08 5.99
C ASN A 235 -11.89 -19.97 5.74
N SER A 236 -10.69 -19.54 6.11
CA SER A 236 -9.47 -20.33 5.95
C SER A 236 -9.43 -21.59 6.82
N PHE A 237 -10.19 -21.64 7.92
CA PHE A 237 -10.32 -22.83 8.77
C PHE A 237 -11.26 -23.88 8.18
N VAL A 238 -12.19 -23.49 7.35
CA VAL A 238 -13.22 -24.36 6.74
C VAL A 238 -12.81 -24.80 5.32
N THR A 239 -12.03 -23.99 4.62
CA THR A 239 -11.63 -24.26 3.23
C THR A 239 -10.71 -25.48 3.15
N ARG A 240 -10.93 -26.34 2.13
CA ARG A 240 -10.06 -27.50 1.87
C ARG A 240 -8.64 -27.04 1.59
N ARG A 241 -7.69 -27.65 2.29
CA ARG A 241 -6.27 -27.32 2.21
C ARG A 241 -5.62 -27.86 0.95
N GLU A 242 -4.67 -27.09 0.43
CA GLU A 242 -3.67 -27.66 -0.48
C GLU A 242 -2.77 -28.67 0.27
N ASN A 243 -2.23 -29.65 -0.45
CA ASN A 243 -1.32 -30.63 0.12
C ASN A 243 -0.05 -29.95 0.67
N LEU A 244 0.44 -30.41 1.82
CA LEU A 244 1.62 -29.86 2.48
C LEU A 244 2.85 -29.72 1.56
N PRO A 245 3.23 -30.71 0.74
CA PRO A 245 4.36 -30.57 -0.19
C PRO A 245 4.16 -29.43 -1.21
N SER A 246 2.92 -29.19 -1.66
CA SER A 246 2.62 -28.09 -2.60
C SER A 246 2.80 -26.74 -1.91
N ARG A 247 2.32 -26.59 -0.66
CA ARG A 247 2.47 -25.37 0.14
C ARG A 247 3.95 -25.07 0.41
N ILE A 248 4.74 -26.08 0.81
CA ILE A 248 6.17 -25.93 1.07
C ILE A 248 6.92 -25.54 -0.22
N ARG A 249 6.67 -26.23 -1.33
CA ARG A 249 7.30 -25.90 -2.62
C ARG A 249 7.00 -24.45 -3.03
N ARG A 250 5.73 -24.03 -2.91
CA ARG A 250 5.33 -22.65 -3.20
C ARG A 250 6.02 -21.65 -2.29
N PHE A 251 6.08 -21.93 -0.99
CA PHE A 251 6.76 -21.09 -0.02
C PHE A 251 8.25 -20.92 -0.35
N ILE A 252 8.96 -21.98 -0.66
CA ILE A 252 10.39 -21.94 -1.03
C ILE A 252 10.58 -21.08 -2.31
N CYS A 253 9.73 -21.29 -3.33
CA CYS A 253 9.81 -20.50 -4.56
C CYS A 253 9.50 -19.02 -4.30
N ASP A 254 8.43 -18.72 -3.55
CA ASP A 254 8.04 -17.35 -3.21
C ASP A 254 9.18 -16.66 -2.43
N MET A 255 9.74 -17.30 -1.41
CA MET A 255 10.85 -16.76 -0.60
C MET A 255 12.11 -16.53 -1.42
N PHE A 256 12.45 -17.46 -2.33
CA PHE A 256 13.59 -17.27 -3.23
C PHE A 256 13.46 -15.99 -4.07
N PHE A 257 12.30 -15.77 -4.69
CA PHE A 257 12.09 -14.58 -5.50
C PHE A 257 12.05 -13.30 -4.67
N PHE A 258 11.40 -13.30 -3.50
CA PHE A 258 11.35 -12.10 -2.65
C PHE A 258 12.73 -11.75 -2.08
N GLN A 259 13.54 -12.74 -1.71
CA GLN A 259 14.93 -12.50 -1.30
C GLN A 259 15.79 -11.98 -2.46
N LEU A 260 15.62 -12.53 -3.66
CA LEU A 260 16.30 -12.00 -4.85
C LEU A 260 15.92 -10.52 -5.13
N TYR A 261 14.64 -10.18 -5.04
CA TYR A 261 14.18 -8.79 -5.19
C TYR A 261 14.74 -7.88 -4.08
N SER A 262 14.79 -8.36 -2.84
CA SER A 262 15.41 -7.64 -1.72
C SER A 262 16.89 -7.35 -1.97
N LEU A 263 17.65 -8.34 -2.46
CA LEU A 263 19.06 -8.14 -2.82
C LEU A 263 19.25 -7.15 -3.97
N ILE A 264 18.37 -7.19 -4.99
CA ILE A 264 18.41 -6.24 -6.11
C ILE A 264 18.12 -4.82 -5.59
N LEU A 265 17.10 -4.64 -4.75
CA LEU A 265 16.77 -3.34 -4.19
C LEU A 265 17.91 -2.80 -3.32
N ASP A 266 18.46 -3.63 -2.43
CA ASP A 266 19.65 -3.26 -1.64
C ASP A 266 20.85 -2.89 -2.51
N TYR A 267 21.07 -3.61 -3.63
CA TYR A 267 22.13 -3.29 -4.58
C TYR A 267 21.93 -1.91 -5.22
N VAL A 268 20.69 -1.57 -5.60
CA VAL A 268 20.37 -0.27 -6.18
C VAL A 268 20.64 0.88 -5.20
N PHE A 269 20.40 0.70 -3.90
CA PHE A 269 20.72 1.69 -2.87
C PHE A 269 22.22 2.00 -2.71
N HIS A 270 23.13 1.21 -3.31
CA HIS A 270 24.55 1.57 -3.39
C HIS A 270 24.86 2.54 -4.56
N TYR A 271 23.91 2.77 -5.45
CA TYR A 271 24.13 3.58 -6.65
C TYR A 271 23.22 4.81 -6.71
N ILE A 272 22.06 4.78 -6.07
CA ILE A 272 21.10 5.89 -6.06
C ILE A 272 20.88 6.31 -4.62
N TYR A 273 21.22 7.57 -4.30
CA TYR A 273 21.16 8.19 -2.97
C TYR A 273 20.03 9.21 -2.87
N PHE A 274 18.97 9.02 -3.62
CA PHE A 274 17.89 10.00 -3.73
C PHE A 274 17.12 10.17 -2.42
N PHE A 275 16.97 9.10 -1.61
CA PHE A 275 16.32 9.20 -0.30
C PHE A 275 17.21 9.95 0.70
N ALA A 276 18.50 9.66 0.76
CA ALA A 276 19.43 10.40 1.61
C ALA A 276 19.50 11.88 1.23
N MET A 277 19.43 12.21 -0.07
CA MET A 277 19.41 13.60 -0.54
C MET A 277 18.14 14.35 -0.10
N GLN A 278 17.04 13.69 0.24
CA GLN A 278 15.81 14.34 0.70
C GLN A 278 15.99 15.01 2.08
N SER A 279 16.97 14.61 2.86
CA SER A 279 17.33 15.30 4.10
C SER A 279 17.90 16.71 3.87
N ASN A 280 18.38 16.99 2.63
CA ASN A 280 18.91 18.27 2.23
C ASN A 280 18.28 18.73 0.90
N MET A 281 17.21 19.52 0.99
CA MET A 281 16.45 20.01 -0.17
C MET A 281 17.29 20.85 -1.14
N GLU A 282 18.38 21.49 -0.68
CA GLU A 282 19.28 22.24 -1.58
C GLU A 282 19.96 21.32 -2.61
N LEU A 283 20.30 20.09 -2.21
CA LEU A 283 20.90 19.11 -3.13
C LEU A 283 19.88 18.66 -4.18
N ILE A 284 18.63 18.41 -3.78
CA ILE A 284 17.59 18.01 -4.74
C ILE A 284 17.27 19.14 -5.73
N ARG A 285 17.24 20.40 -5.27
CA ARG A 285 17.01 21.58 -6.13
C ARG A 285 18.11 21.81 -7.16
N LYS A 286 19.33 21.31 -6.91
CA LYS A 286 20.44 21.35 -7.89
C LYS A 286 20.29 20.32 -9.03
N LEU A 287 19.40 19.32 -8.88
CA LEU A 287 19.19 18.30 -9.90
C LEU A 287 18.53 18.89 -11.16
N PRO A 288 19.04 18.60 -12.36
CA PRO A 288 18.34 18.91 -13.60
C PRO A 288 16.96 18.25 -13.64
N THR A 289 15.99 18.85 -14.33
CA THR A 289 14.59 18.37 -14.40
C THR A 289 14.49 16.88 -14.79
N ILE A 290 15.31 16.42 -15.75
CA ILE A 290 15.30 15.00 -16.17
C ILE A 290 15.80 14.07 -15.05
N ALA A 291 16.85 14.49 -14.32
CA ALA A 291 17.35 13.74 -13.17
C ALA A 291 16.32 13.72 -12.03
N LEU A 292 15.63 14.84 -11.79
CA LEU A 292 14.54 14.91 -10.82
C LEU A 292 13.38 13.98 -11.21
N CYS A 293 13.01 13.91 -12.50
CA CYS A 293 12.05 12.91 -12.98
C CYS A 293 12.52 11.48 -12.71
N GLY A 294 13.84 11.22 -12.86
CA GLY A 294 14.46 9.96 -12.47
C GLY A 294 14.32 9.65 -10.98
N GLY A 295 14.47 10.67 -10.11
CA GLY A 295 14.23 10.56 -8.66
C GLY A 295 12.79 10.18 -8.32
N GLY A 296 11.82 10.85 -8.95
CA GLY A 296 10.40 10.51 -8.80
C GLY A 296 10.07 9.11 -9.29
N LEU A 297 10.63 8.68 -10.42
CA LEU A 297 10.50 7.32 -10.91
C LEU A 297 11.12 6.31 -9.93
N PHE A 298 12.30 6.60 -9.40
CA PHE A 298 12.98 5.74 -8.42
C PHE A 298 12.15 5.57 -7.15
N MET A 299 11.62 6.65 -6.56
CA MET A 299 10.71 6.57 -5.41
C MET A 299 9.50 5.66 -5.69
N GLY A 300 8.87 5.82 -6.85
CA GLY A 300 7.72 4.99 -7.21
C GLY A 300 8.06 3.51 -7.43
N LEU A 301 9.22 3.21 -8.03
CA LEU A 301 9.70 1.84 -8.23
C LEU A 301 10.11 1.19 -6.91
N GLU A 302 10.84 1.91 -6.07
CA GLU A 302 11.25 1.47 -4.74
C GLU A 302 10.04 1.16 -3.89
N PHE A 303 9.10 2.09 -3.74
CA PHE A 303 7.88 1.91 -2.98
C PHE A 303 7.08 0.68 -3.46
N HIS A 304 6.97 0.50 -4.77
CA HIS A 304 6.31 -0.68 -5.32
C HIS A 304 7.05 -1.98 -4.94
N MET A 305 8.37 -2.02 -5.15
CA MET A 305 9.19 -3.21 -4.87
C MET A 305 9.20 -3.55 -3.38
N LYS A 306 9.32 -2.56 -2.51
CA LYS A 306 9.24 -2.70 -1.05
C LYS A 306 7.96 -3.42 -0.63
N TYR A 307 6.80 -2.99 -1.14
CA TYR A 307 5.52 -3.63 -0.82
C TYR A 307 5.32 -4.99 -1.50
N VAL A 308 5.87 -5.22 -2.68
CA VAL A 308 5.90 -6.56 -3.29
C VAL A 308 6.67 -7.54 -2.42
N ILE A 309 7.81 -7.11 -1.86
CA ILE A 309 8.67 -7.95 -1.02
C ILE A 309 8.03 -8.16 0.35
N SER A 310 7.63 -7.11 1.05
CA SER A 310 7.09 -7.18 2.41
C SER A 310 5.75 -7.93 2.45
N TYR A 311 4.77 -7.53 1.63
CA TYR A 311 3.48 -8.23 1.54
C TYR A 311 3.61 -9.62 0.95
N GLY A 312 4.55 -9.79 0.01
CA GLY A 312 4.86 -11.08 -0.59
C GLY A 312 5.38 -12.08 0.44
N THR A 313 6.36 -11.67 1.23
CA THR A 313 6.97 -12.49 2.29
C THR A 313 5.96 -12.83 3.39
N ALA A 314 5.29 -11.82 3.95
CA ALA A 314 4.24 -12.02 4.96
C ALA A 314 3.11 -12.92 4.43
N GLY A 315 2.68 -12.69 3.19
CA GLY A 315 1.70 -13.53 2.52
C GLY A 315 2.18 -14.94 2.22
N ALA A 316 3.49 -15.16 1.98
CA ALA A 316 4.05 -16.50 1.80
C ALA A 316 3.97 -17.33 3.10
N PHE A 317 4.31 -16.72 4.25
CA PHE A 317 4.12 -17.35 5.56
C PHE A 317 2.64 -17.65 5.84
N ALA A 318 1.74 -16.71 5.54
CA ALA A 318 0.32 -16.93 5.73
C ALA A 318 -0.23 -18.06 4.83
N ARG A 319 0.18 -18.13 3.54
CA ARG A 319 -0.19 -19.22 2.64
C ARG A 319 0.37 -20.57 3.08
N LEU A 320 1.59 -20.57 3.61
CA LEU A 320 2.19 -21.77 4.19
C LEU A 320 1.31 -22.28 5.35
N ASP A 321 0.75 -21.38 6.16
CA ASP A 321 -0.19 -21.66 7.25
C ASP A 321 -1.66 -21.80 6.80
N ASN A 322 -1.90 -22.09 5.51
CA ASN A 322 -3.23 -22.31 4.91
C ASN A 322 -4.18 -21.11 4.97
N MET A 323 -3.66 -19.89 5.13
CA MET A 323 -4.43 -18.66 4.95
C MET A 323 -4.43 -18.24 3.49
N ASP A 324 -5.43 -17.45 3.05
CA ASP A 324 -5.54 -16.91 1.69
C ASP A 324 -5.36 -15.37 1.72
N PRO A 325 -4.12 -14.87 1.91
CA PRO A 325 -3.88 -13.43 1.97
C PRO A 325 -4.10 -12.78 0.60
N PRO A 326 -4.42 -11.47 0.58
CA PRO A 326 -4.48 -10.70 -0.65
C PRO A 326 -3.20 -10.82 -1.49
N PRO A 327 -3.31 -10.70 -2.83
CA PRO A 327 -2.13 -10.74 -3.69
C PRO A 327 -1.22 -9.54 -3.45
N THR A 328 0.06 -9.68 -3.82
CA THR A 328 1.02 -8.58 -3.84
C THR A 328 0.59 -7.46 -4.80
N PRO A 329 1.11 -6.22 -4.62
CA PRO A 329 0.85 -5.10 -5.51
C PRO A 329 1.04 -5.45 -6.98
N ARG A 330 0.11 -4.98 -7.82
CA ARG A 330 0.23 -5.13 -9.26
C ARG A 330 1.30 -4.19 -9.80
N CYS A 331 2.09 -4.67 -10.77
CA CYS A 331 3.13 -3.87 -11.41
C CYS A 331 2.60 -2.48 -11.85
N ILE A 332 3.29 -1.41 -11.45
CA ILE A 332 2.91 -0.03 -11.74
C ILE A 332 2.85 0.28 -13.23
N ALA A 333 3.62 -0.43 -14.06
CA ALA A 333 3.56 -0.35 -15.51
C ALA A 333 2.19 -0.73 -16.11
N ARG A 334 1.32 -1.36 -15.33
CA ARG A 334 -0.04 -1.76 -15.71
C ARG A 334 -1.11 -0.84 -15.14
N ILE A 335 -0.73 0.34 -14.64
CA ILE A 335 -1.60 1.30 -13.97
C ILE A 335 -1.47 2.63 -14.71
N HIS A 336 -2.59 3.15 -15.25
CA HIS A 336 -2.65 4.44 -15.95
C HIS A 336 -3.75 5.37 -15.40
N VAL A 337 -4.55 4.89 -14.43
CA VAL A 337 -5.63 5.64 -13.80
C VAL A 337 -5.69 5.37 -12.29
N TYR A 338 -6.17 6.34 -11.53
CA TYR A 338 -6.24 6.29 -10.06
C TYR A 338 -7.04 5.09 -9.53
N SER A 339 -8.20 4.82 -10.12
CA SER A 339 -9.07 3.73 -9.67
C SER A 339 -8.41 2.35 -9.80
N GLN A 340 -7.49 2.16 -10.75
CA GLN A 340 -6.71 0.93 -10.87
C GLN A 340 -5.60 0.86 -9.82
N MET A 341 -4.94 1.98 -9.52
CA MET A 341 -3.95 2.06 -8.47
C MET A 341 -4.56 1.63 -7.14
N TRP A 342 -5.64 2.24 -6.72
CA TRP A 342 -6.34 1.91 -5.47
C TRP A 342 -6.82 0.46 -5.41
N ARG A 343 -7.32 -0.08 -6.52
CA ARG A 343 -7.85 -1.45 -6.58
C ARG A 343 -6.76 -2.52 -6.54
N HIS A 344 -5.55 -2.23 -7.04
CA HIS A 344 -4.55 -3.25 -7.31
C HIS A 344 -3.22 -3.04 -6.60
N PHE A 345 -3.01 -1.92 -5.91
CA PHE A 345 -1.82 -1.70 -5.11
C PHE A 345 -1.95 -2.43 -3.77
N ASP A 346 -2.85 -2.02 -2.91
CA ASP A 346 -3.19 -2.72 -1.66
C ASP A 346 -4.61 -3.28 -1.74
N VAL A 347 -4.70 -4.54 -2.18
CA VAL A 347 -5.99 -5.22 -2.40
C VAL A 347 -6.72 -5.45 -1.08
N GLY A 348 -6.00 -5.71 0.00
CA GLY A 348 -6.58 -5.93 1.33
C GLY A 348 -7.21 -4.65 1.87
N LEU A 349 -6.46 -3.54 1.87
CA LEU A 349 -6.96 -2.23 2.28
C LEU A 349 -8.13 -1.78 1.39
N TYR A 350 -8.04 -1.97 0.08
CA TYR A 350 -9.14 -1.66 -0.83
C TYR A 350 -10.43 -2.43 -0.47
N ARG A 351 -10.33 -3.74 -0.20
CA ARG A 351 -11.47 -4.57 0.22
C ARG A 351 -12.06 -4.07 1.54
N PHE A 352 -11.20 -3.72 2.50
CA PHE A 352 -11.61 -3.14 3.78
C PHE A 352 -12.40 -1.84 3.58
N LEU A 353 -11.86 -0.89 2.83
CA LEU A 353 -12.48 0.41 2.56
C LEU A 353 -13.83 0.26 1.85
N VAL A 354 -13.90 -0.64 0.87
CA VAL A 354 -15.15 -0.90 0.14
C VAL A 354 -16.19 -1.54 1.04
N LYS A 355 -15.82 -2.54 1.86
CA LYS A 355 -16.78 -3.29 2.69
C LYS A 355 -17.31 -2.45 3.85
N TYR A 356 -16.43 -1.74 4.58
CA TYR A 356 -16.79 -1.13 5.86
C TYR A 356 -17.07 0.38 5.77
N ILE A 357 -16.64 1.06 4.72
CA ILE A 357 -16.82 2.51 4.58
C ILE A 357 -17.65 2.86 3.35
N TYR A 358 -17.17 2.53 2.15
CA TYR A 358 -17.81 2.97 0.92
C TYR A 358 -19.25 2.43 0.75
N LYS A 359 -19.43 1.10 0.84
CA LYS A 359 -20.75 0.48 0.67
C LYS A 359 -21.75 0.92 1.75
N PRO A 360 -21.41 0.93 3.06
CA PRO A 360 -22.32 1.44 4.08
C PRO A 360 -22.68 2.91 3.87
N SER A 361 -21.71 3.78 3.58
CA SER A 361 -21.97 5.19 3.29
C SER A 361 -22.91 5.37 2.09
N TYR A 362 -22.65 4.64 1.01
CA TYR A 362 -23.53 4.65 -0.17
C TYR A 362 -24.96 4.17 0.18
N SER A 363 -25.09 3.11 0.95
CA SER A 363 -26.40 2.55 1.35
C SER A 363 -27.19 3.55 2.18
N VAL A 364 -26.57 4.16 3.21
CA VAL A 364 -27.20 5.17 4.06
C VAL A 364 -27.66 6.37 3.22
N LEU A 365 -26.78 6.90 2.35
CA LEU A 365 -27.14 8.03 1.49
C LEU A 365 -28.30 7.70 0.54
N SER A 366 -28.30 6.51 -0.04
CA SER A 366 -29.36 6.11 -0.97
C SER A 366 -30.71 5.86 -0.27
N GLN A 367 -30.69 5.57 1.04
CA GLN A 367 -31.89 5.32 1.84
C GLN A 367 -32.51 6.62 2.39
N TYR A 368 -31.67 7.57 2.82
CA TYR A 368 -32.12 8.77 3.54
C TYR A 368 -32.07 10.05 2.73
N CYS A 369 -31.35 10.07 1.60
CA CYS A 369 -31.20 11.26 0.76
C CYS A 369 -31.81 11.04 -0.62
N ASN A 370 -32.41 12.09 -1.19
CA ASN A 370 -32.92 12.06 -2.56
C ASN A 370 -31.93 12.77 -3.50
N LEU A 371 -30.82 12.12 -3.81
CA LEU A 371 -29.76 12.63 -4.68
C LEU A 371 -29.60 11.75 -5.92
N PRO A 372 -29.00 12.23 -7.01
CA PRO A 372 -28.67 11.39 -8.14
C PRO A 372 -27.60 10.35 -7.78
N ARG A 373 -27.63 9.17 -8.39
CA ARG A 373 -26.68 8.06 -8.15
C ARG A 373 -25.21 8.48 -8.20
N PHE A 374 -24.90 9.45 -9.05
CA PHE A 374 -23.57 10.04 -9.16
C PHE A 374 -23.14 10.70 -7.83
N ALA A 375 -24.01 11.52 -7.21
CA ALA A 375 -23.70 12.20 -5.96
C ALA A 375 -23.46 11.21 -4.80
N TYR A 376 -24.24 10.13 -4.70
CA TYR A 376 -23.99 9.09 -3.69
C TYR A 376 -22.59 8.48 -3.81
N LYS A 377 -22.14 8.19 -5.03
CA LYS A 377 -20.80 7.64 -5.28
C LYS A 377 -19.71 8.62 -4.86
N LEU A 378 -19.86 9.90 -5.18
CA LEU A 378 -18.88 10.93 -4.79
C LEU A 378 -18.80 11.11 -3.28
N ILE A 379 -19.94 11.22 -2.59
CA ILE A 379 -19.98 11.41 -1.13
C ILE A 379 -19.43 10.16 -0.42
N ALA A 380 -19.77 8.95 -0.88
CA ALA A 380 -19.21 7.72 -0.33
C ALA A 380 -17.70 7.61 -0.56
N SER A 381 -17.21 8.06 -1.72
CA SER A 381 -15.76 8.17 -1.98
C SER A 381 -15.10 9.20 -1.07
N LEU A 382 -15.73 10.37 -0.87
CA LEU A 382 -15.22 11.39 0.04
C LEU A 382 -15.09 10.86 1.47
N ALA A 383 -16.11 10.16 1.99
CA ALA A 383 -16.05 9.53 3.29
C ALA A 383 -14.89 8.52 3.40
N THR A 384 -14.63 7.77 2.31
CA THR A 384 -13.50 6.83 2.25
C THR A 384 -12.16 7.55 2.33
N PHE A 385 -11.98 8.66 1.58
CA PHE A 385 -10.73 9.42 1.60
C PHE A 385 -10.52 10.21 2.90
N LEU A 386 -11.59 10.66 3.55
CA LEU A 386 -11.52 11.23 4.90
C LEU A 386 -11.03 10.21 5.93
N PHE A 387 -11.52 8.98 5.88
CA PHE A 387 -11.02 7.92 6.74
C PHE A 387 -9.53 7.64 6.48
N ILE A 388 -9.14 7.51 5.21
CA ILE A 388 -7.74 7.28 4.82
C ILE A 388 -6.84 8.42 5.34
N PHE A 389 -7.27 9.67 5.22
CA PHE A 389 -6.56 10.83 5.74
C PHE A 389 -6.34 10.72 7.26
N VAL A 390 -7.39 10.40 8.02
CA VAL A 390 -7.29 10.23 9.48
C VAL A 390 -6.41 9.04 9.84
N TRP A 391 -6.50 7.94 9.10
CA TRP A 391 -5.74 6.72 9.36
C TRP A 391 -4.24 6.86 9.06
N HIS A 392 -3.85 7.52 7.97
CA HIS A 392 -2.44 7.76 7.63
C HIS A 392 -1.78 8.86 8.51
N GLY A 393 -2.58 9.74 9.09
CA GLY A 393 -2.10 10.86 9.91
C GLY A 393 -2.65 12.20 9.43
N THR A 394 -3.11 13.03 10.39
CA THR A 394 -3.74 14.33 10.12
C THR A 394 -2.71 15.45 9.87
N VAL A 395 -1.76 15.20 8.94
CA VAL A 395 -0.71 16.15 8.56
C VAL A 395 -0.97 16.71 7.16
N TRP A 396 -0.40 17.87 6.86
CA TRP A 396 -0.72 18.64 5.65
C TRP A 396 -0.44 17.88 4.35
N HIS A 397 0.70 17.22 4.23
CA HIS A 397 1.05 16.47 3.01
C HIS A 397 0.12 15.27 2.76
N ILE A 398 -0.36 14.60 3.82
CA ILE A 398 -1.36 13.52 3.70
C ILE A 398 -2.73 14.08 3.29
N LEU A 399 -3.09 15.29 3.75
CA LEU A 399 -4.31 15.96 3.28
C LEU A 399 -4.24 16.24 1.78
N ILE A 400 -3.13 16.83 1.30
CA ILE A 400 -2.92 17.10 -0.13
C ILE A 400 -3.01 15.80 -0.93
N TRP A 401 -2.28 14.77 -0.51
CA TRP A 401 -2.33 13.45 -1.14
C TRP A 401 -3.76 12.90 -1.23
N SER A 402 -4.51 12.93 -0.13
CA SER A 402 -5.90 12.44 -0.07
C SER A 402 -6.83 13.22 -0.99
N VAL A 403 -6.73 14.57 -0.99
CA VAL A 403 -7.53 15.46 -1.86
C VAL A 403 -7.22 15.23 -3.35
N LEU A 404 -5.94 15.11 -3.72
CA LEU A 404 -5.54 14.84 -5.10
C LEU A 404 -6.03 13.48 -5.59
N ASN A 405 -5.95 12.44 -4.75
CA ASN A 405 -6.48 11.12 -5.08
C ASN A 405 -8.01 11.13 -5.23
N TYR A 406 -8.73 11.76 -4.31
CA TYR A 406 -10.18 11.94 -4.41
C TYR A 406 -10.57 12.68 -5.70
N SER A 407 -9.85 13.77 -6.01
CA SER A 407 -10.07 14.57 -7.23
C SER A 407 -9.81 13.75 -8.50
N GLY A 408 -8.72 12.96 -8.53
CA GLY A 408 -8.40 12.07 -9.65
C GLY A 408 -9.48 11.02 -9.89
N ILE A 409 -9.95 10.34 -8.85
CA ILE A 409 -11.06 9.36 -8.96
C ILE A 409 -12.35 10.05 -9.39
N THR A 410 -12.61 11.27 -8.91
CA THR A 410 -13.80 12.06 -9.32
C THR A 410 -13.73 12.39 -10.82
N LEU A 411 -12.58 12.85 -11.32
CA LEU A 411 -12.36 13.15 -12.74
C LEU A 411 -12.55 11.90 -13.61
N GLU A 412 -12.01 10.75 -13.20
CA GLU A 412 -12.25 9.49 -13.90
C GLU A 412 -13.73 9.12 -13.93
N HIS A 413 -14.45 9.35 -12.83
CA HIS A 413 -15.88 9.04 -12.77
C HIS A 413 -16.68 9.96 -13.66
N ILE A 414 -16.35 11.24 -13.72
CA ILE A 414 -16.94 12.23 -14.65
C ILE A 414 -16.68 11.78 -16.11
N GLY A 415 -15.42 11.41 -16.43
CA GLY A 415 -15.07 10.91 -17.77
C GLY A 415 -15.89 9.69 -18.17
N LYS A 416 -16.10 8.73 -17.26
CA LYS A 416 -16.96 7.56 -17.49
C LYS A 416 -18.43 7.94 -17.67
N CYS A 417 -18.93 8.97 -17.01
CA CYS A 417 -20.29 9.47 -17.21
C CYS A 417 -20.43 10.15 -18.58
N ILE A 418 -19.44 10.96 -18.96
CA ILE A 418 -19.43 11.64 -20.28
C ILE A 418 -19.35 10.60 -21.42
N SER A 419 -18.52 9.55 -21.27
CA SER A 419 -18.37 8.52 -22.30
C SER A 419 -19.67 7.75 -22.63
N ARG A 420 -20.65 7.77 -21.73
CA ARG A 420 -21.98 7.16 -21.92
C ARG A 420 -23.01 8.11 -22.56
N GLN A 421 -22.68 9.39 -22.74
CA GLN A 421 -23.58 10.41 -23.29
C GLN A 421 -23.66 10.32 -24.81
N LYS A 422 -24.82 10.65 -25.37
CA LYS A 422 -25.04 10.70 -26.83
C LYS A 422 -24.02 11.57 -27.55
N ILE A 423 -23.61 12.69 -26.93
CA ILE A 423 -22.61 13.62 -27.47
C ILE A 423 -21.28 12.89 -27.72
N TYR A 424 -20.79 12.14 -26.73
CA TYR A 424 -19.54 11.37 -26.89
C TYR A 424 -19.68 10.23 -27.91
N ILE A 425 -20.80 9.52 -27.91
CA ILE A 425 -21.07 8.45 -28.89
C ILE A 425 -21.03 9.01 -30.30
N ASN A 426 -21.65 10.17 -30.55
CA ASN A 426 -21.60 10.86 -31.84
C ASN A 426 -20.19 11.35 -32.18
N PHE A 427 -19.45 11.90 -31.21
CA PHE A 427 -18.05 12.30 -31.38
C PHE A 427 -17.19 11.09 -31.78
N LYS A 428 -17.34 9.96 -31.07
CA LYS A 428 -16.66 8.70 -31.40
C LYS A 428 -16.96 8.25 -32.84
N LYS A 429 -18.22 8.26 -33.22
CA LYS A 429 -18.65 7.80 -34.56
C LYS A 429 -18.18 8.73 -35.69
N ASN A 430 -18.25 10.04 -35.50
CA ASN A 430 -18.04 11.02 -36.58
C ASN A 430 -16.58 11.49 -36.67
N ILE A 431 -15.87 11.62 -35.52
CA ILE A 431 -14.54 12.19 -35.47
C ILE A 431 -13.48 11.12 -35.28
N LEU A 432 -13.61 10.28 -34.24
CA LEU A 432 -12.59 9.26 -33.96
C LEU A 432 -12.65 8.10 -34.98
N LYS A 433 -13.83 7.72 -35.44
CA LYS A 433 -14.08 6.72 -36.51
C LYS A 433 -13.53 5.31 -36.27
N SER A 434 -12.65 5.11 -35.28
CA SER A 434 -12.07 3.80 -34.97
C SER A 434 -11.78 3.63 -33.48
N ASP A 435 -11.79 2.40 -32.96
CA ASP A 435 -11.43 2.09 -31.59
C ASP A 435 -9.95 2.41 -31.29
N ALA A 436 -9.06 2.31 -32.28
CA ALA A 436 -7.67 2.69 -32.12
C ALA A 436 -7.51 4.21 -31.91
N ALA A 437 -8.26 5.04 -32.64
CA ALA A 437 -8.27 6.49 -32.43
C ALA A 437 -8.88 6.85 -31.07
N GLU A 438 -9.92 6.15 -30.64
CA GLU A 438 -10.48 6.32 -29.28
C GLU A 438 -9.45 5.96 -28.21
N THR A 439 -8.72 4.85 -28.35
CA THR A 439 -7.65 4.47 -27.40
C THR A 439 -6.58 5.55 -27.30
N ARG A 440 -6.15 6.12 -28.45
CA ARG A 440 -5.18 7.23 -28.46
C ARG A 440 -5.74 8.49 -27.77
N PHE A 441 -6.99 8.83 -28.04
CA PHE A 441 -7.67 9.96 -27.41
C PHE A 441 -7.78 9.78 -25.89
N ILE A 442 -8.20 8.60 -25.42
CA ILE A 442 -8.25 8.30 -23.97
C ILE A 442 -6.85 8.38 -23.34
N ALA A 443 -5.81 7.87 -24.01
CA ALA A 443 -4.45 7.97 -23.50
C ALA A 443 -3.98 9.43 -23.34
N ILE A 444 -4.35 10.33 -24.26
CA ILE A 444 -4.07 11.77 -24.14
C ILE A 444 -4.74 12.33 -22.87
N LEU A 445 -5.99 11.98 -22.59
CA LEU A 445 -6.70 12.42 -21.39
C LEU A 445 -6.13 11.80 -20.10
N CYS A 446 -5.64 10.56 -20.17
CA CYS A 446 -5.02 9.88 -19.02
C CYS A 446 -3.61 10.42 -18.71
N THR A 447 -2.90 11.00 -19.66
CA THR A 447 -1.53 11.49 -19.49
C THR A 447 -1.41 12.52 -18.34
N PRO A 448 -2.17 13.63 -18.30
CA PRO A 448 -2.11 14.57 -17.19
C PRO A 448 -2.60 13.96 -15.86
N LEU A 449 -3.56 13.03 -15.91
CA LEU A 449 -4.01 12.33 -14.71
C LEU A 449 -2.93 11.41 -14.13
N LEU A 450 -2.13 10.77 -14.98
CA LEU A 450 -1.00 9.95 -14.56
C LEU A 450 0.10 10.81 -13.93
N ALA A 451 0.41 11.98 -14.51
CA ALA A 451 1.35 12.94 -13.92
C ALA A 451 0.86 13.41 -12.53
N LEU A 452 -0.40 13.79 -12.41
CA LEU A 452 -0.99 14.22 -11.15
C LEU A 452 -1.01 13.07 -10.11
N SER A 453 -1.24 11.83 -10.57
CA SER A 453 -1.16 10.65 -9.70
C SER A 453 0.25 10.44 -9.16
N ALA A 454 1.28 10.57 -9.99
CA ALA A 454 2.67 10.47 -9.55
C ALA A 454 2.99 11.54 -8.48
N ILE A 455 2.66 12.81 -8.75
CA ILE A 455 2.90 13.92 -7.82
C ILE A 455 2.13 13.71 -6.50
N SER A 456 0.88 13.27 -6.56
CA SER A 456 0.12 13.00 -5.34
C SER A 456 0.84 11.98 -4.44
N ASN A 457 1.43 10.94 -5.03
CA ASN A 457 2.18 9.94 -4.29
C ASN A 457 3.53 10.47 -3.74
N PHE A 458 4.15 11.46 -4.39
CA PHE A 458 5.36 12.08 -3.84
C PHE A 458 5.08 12.84 -2.53
N TYR A 459 3.89 13.43 -2.37
CA TYR A 459 3.46 13.96 -1.07
C TYR A 459 3.36 12.84 0.00
N LEU A 460 2.92 11.65 -0.37
CA LEU A 460 2.85 10.51 0.55
C LEU A 460 4.24 9.99 0.92
N PHE A 461 5.14 9.81 -0.07
CA PHE A 461 6.43 9.14 0.12
C PHE A 461 7.50 10.05 0.75
N ALA A 462 7.50 11.33 0.37
CA ALA A 462 8.60 12.24 0.66
C ALA A 462 8.17 13.56 1.34
N GLY A 463 6.89 13.68 1.72
CA GLY A 463 6.37 14.84 2.44
C GLY A 463 6.10 16.07 1.58
N SER A 464 5.84 17.21 2.26
CA SER A 464 5.38 18.43 1.59
C SER A 464 6.46 19.10 0.74
N GLU A 465 7.71 19.13 1.18
CA GLU A 465 8.77 19.88 0.49
C GLU A 465 9.11 19.26 -0.87
N VAL A 466 9.30 17.93 -0.90
CA VAL A 466 9.56 17.20 -2.14
C VAL A 466 8.32 17.20 -3.04
N GLY A 467 7.12 16.99 -2.48
CA GLY A 467 5.87 17.06 -3.24
C GLY A 467 5.67 18.42 -3.91
N ASN A 468 5.92 19.52 -3.19
CA ASN A 468 5.84 20.89 -3.73
C ASN A 468 6.86 21.11 -4.84
N LEU A 469 8.11 20.63 -4.69
CA LEU A 469 9.14 20.76 -5.72
C LEU A 469 8.70 20.08 -7.04
N PHE A 470 8.15 18.88 -6.97
CA PHE A 470 7.64 18.20 -8.17
C PHE A 470 6.43 18.93 -8.77
N PHE A 471 5.57 19.50 -7.93
CA PHE A 471 4.44 20.31 -8.40
C PHE A 471 4.91 21.60 -9.07
N GLU A 472 5.90 22.30 -8.52
CA GLU A 472 6.53 23.49 -9.11
C GLU A 472 7.15 23.16 -10.48
N CYS A 473 7.91 22.06 -10.58
CA CYS A 473 8.51 21.60 -11.83
C CYS A 473 7.46 21.28 -12.92
N LEU A 474 6.28 20.78 -12.53
CA LEU A 474 5.19 20.55 -13.48
C LEU A 474 4.47 21.85 -13.87
N SER A 475 4.40 22.82 -12.95
CA SER A 475 3.69 24.08 -13.18
C SER A 475 4.48 25.09 -14.04
N HIS A 476 5.81 25.03 -13.98
CA HIS A 476 6.72 25.95 -14.69
C HIS A 476 7.79 25.22 -15.54
N PRO A 477 7.40 24.25 -16.38
CA PRO A 477 8.36 23.48 -17.14
C PRO A 477 8.85 24.27 -18.38
N SER A 478 10.08 23.95 -18.86
CA SER A 478 10.45 24.35 -20.21
C SER A 478 9.59 23.63 -21.25
N LEU A 479 9.33 24.24 -22.39
CA LEU A 479 8.54 23.62 -23.46
C LEU A 479 9.08 22.23 -23.86
N LEU A 480 10.41 22.12 -23.97
CA LEU A 480 11.07 20.87 -24.32
C LEU A 480 10.85 19.78 -23.26
N SER A 481 11.03 20.12 -21.98
CA SER A 481 10.79 19.18 -20.86
C SER A 481 9.35 18.70 -20.82
N SER A 482 8.38 19.61 -21.05
CA SER A 482 6.95 19.27 -21.13
C SER A 482 6.65 18.30 -22.26
N CYS A 483 7.22 18.51 -23.44
CA CYS A 483 7.03 17.62 -24.58
C CYS A 483 7.62 16.24 -24.31
N ILE A 484 8.84 16.16 -23.78
CA ILE A 484 9.50 14.88 -23.46
C ILE A 484 8.69 14.11 -22.40
N LEU A 485 8.31 14.78 -21.32
CA LEU A 485 7.52 14.17 -20.25
C LEU A 485 6.15 13.73 -20.78
N GLY A 486 5.46 14.60 -21.54
CA GLY A 486 4.15 14.30 -22.14
C GLY A 486 4.17 13.08 -23.05
N VAL A 487 5.18 12.99 -23.95
CA VAL A 487 5.34 11.83 -24.86
C VAL A 487 5.67 10.56 -24.07
N SER A 488 6.50 10.65 -23.03
CA SER A 488 6.87 9.51 -22.18
C SER A 488 5.66 8.98 -21.41
N LEU A 489 4.89 9.86 -20.76
CA LEU A 489 3.69 9.48 -20.01
C LEU A 489 2.56 8.99 -20.94
N TYR A 490 2.40 9.60 -22.11
CA TYR A 490 1.45 9.12 -23.12
C TYR A 490 1.81 7.70 -23.56
N SER A 491 3.09 7.45 -23.84
CA SER A 491 3.58 6.11 -24.21
C SER A 491 3.35 5.09 -23.07
N CYS A 492 3.58 5.51 -21.82
CA CYS A 492 3.24 4.71 -20.64
C CYS A 492 1.74 4.36 -20.59
N CYS A 493 0.84 5.32 -20.81
CA CYS A 493 -0.61 5.08 -20.85
C CYS A 493 -0.98 4.06 -21.94
N GLN A 494 -0.42 4.19 -23.15
CA GLN A 494 -0.68 3.25 -24.25
C GLN A 494 -0.26 1.82 -23.91
N VAL A 495 0.95 1.67 -23.36
CA VAL A 495 1.48 0.36 -22.93
C VAL A 495 0.63 -0.21 -21.78
N SER A 496 0.30 0.60 -20.78
CA SER A 496 -0.52 0.18 -19.65
C SER A 496 -1.91 -0.31 -20.06
N MET A 497 -2.59 0.43 -20.97
CA MET A 497 -3.88 0.03 -21.52
C MET A 497 -3.80 -1.31 -22.28
N ALA A 498 -2.74 -1.54 -23.02
CA ALA A 498 -2.53 -2.80 -23.73
C ALA A 498 -2.27 -3.97 -22.77
N LEU A 499 -1.52 -3.73 -21.69
CA LEU A 499 -1.18 -4.73 -20.67
C LEU A 499 -2.36 -5.04 -19.71
N GLU A 500 -3.34 -4.15 -19.60
CA GLU A 500 -4.51 -4.35 -18.72
C GLU A 500 -5.27 -5.64 -19.04
N HIS A 501 -5.35 -5.99 -20.32
CA HIS A 501 -6.08 -7.17 -20.81
C HIS A 501 -5.33 -8.50 -20.65
N ILE A 502 -4.05 -8.45 -20.27
CA ILE A 502 -3.27 -9.66 -20.04
C ILE A 502 -3.55 -10.20 -18.64
N PRO A 503 -4.03 -11.45 -18.46
CA PRO A 503 -4.28 -12.02 -17.15
C PRO A 503 -2.98 -12.02 -16.32
N SER A 504 -3.04 -11.57 -15.06
CA SER A 504 -1.91 -11.70 -14.14
C SER A 504 -1.80 -13.17 -13.68
N ARG A 505 -0.58 -13.73 -13.69
CA ARG A 505 -0.31 -15.02 -13.04
C ARG A 505 -0.65 -14.87 -11.55
N GLY A 506 -1.69 -15.54 -11.07
CA GLY A 506 -2.11 -15.51 -9.65
C GLY A 506 -3.47 -14.85 -9.37
N SER A 507 -4.14 -14.29 -10.38
CA SER A 507 -5.52 -13.80 -10.21
C SER A 507 -6.46 -14.98 -9.96
N SER A 508 -6.91 -15.14 -8.71
CA SER A 508 -7.93 -16.11 -8.33
C SER A 508 -9.25 -15.78 -9.04
N LYS A 509 -10.06 -16.83 -9.35
CA LYS A 509 -11.42 -16.66 -9.90
C LYS A 509 -12.33 -15.75 -9.04
N LYS A 510 -11.99 -15.54 -7.76
CA LYS A 510 -12.69 -14.61 -6.85
C LYS A 510 -12.55 -13.14 -7.26
N ASP A 511 -11.42 -12.74 -7.88
CA ASP A 511 -11.23 -11.35 -8.34
C ASP A 511 -12.13 -10.99 -9.53
N LEU A 512 -12.65 -11.97 -10.25
CA LEU A 512 -13.63 -11.79 -11.33
C LEU A 512 -15.02 -11.41 -10.81
N GLY A 513 -15.39 -11.85 -9.60
CA GLY A 513 -16.69 -11.52 -8.97
C GLY A 513 -16.82 -10.04 -8.58
N PHE A 514 -15.72 -9.38 -8.26
CA PHE A 514 -15.71 -7.93 -7.92
C PHE A 514 -15.76 -7.02 -9.16
N ARG A 515 -15.50 -7.55 -10.38
CA ARG A 515 -15.63 -6.77 -11.62
C ARG A 515 -17.06 -6.36 -11.92
N ASN A 516 -18.06 -7.12 -11.47
CA ASN A 516 -19.47 -6.89 -11.80
C ASN A 516 -20.19 -5.94 -10.81
N VAL A 517 -19.55 -5.50 -9.73
CA VAL A 517 -20.17 -4.60 -8.74
C VAL A 517 -19.86 -3.12 -9.02
N SER A 518 -18.97 -2.82 -9.96
CA SER A 518 -18.51 -1.44 -10.28
C SER A 518 -18.98 -0.94 -11.66
N THR A 519 -19.84 -1.66 -12.36
CA THR A 519 -20.55 -1.20 -13.57
C THR A 519 -21.94 -0.62 -13.18
#